data_0b854734941327ea7c20c7b4660382f0
#
_entry.id   0b854734941327ea7c20c7b4660382f0
#
_cell.length_a   1.000
_cell.length_b   1.000
_cell.length_c   1.000
_cell.angle_alpha   90.00
_cell.angle_beta   90.00
_cell.angle_gamma   90.00
#
_symmetry.space_group_name_H-M   'P 1'
#
loop_
_entity.id
_entity.type
_entity.pdbx_description
1 polymer ?
#
loop_
_entity_poly.entity_id
_entity_poly.type
_entity_poly.pdbx_seq_one_letter_code
_entity_poly.pdbx_strand_id
1 'polypeptide(L)'
;MQKQLVVIIGGPGTGKTTIIEELKKRGHCCYGEISRDITLEAKKQGIDQLFLENPMLFSELLLNARKEQHLKASAEAEEFVFLDRGIPDVLAYMHYIGDPYPSFFDEACTQHPYGKIFILPPWEDIYESDEARYENFEQATLIHNHIKETYEKYGYELIEVPKADTNSRIMFILDLLSK
;
A
#
# COMPACT_ATOMS: atom_id res chain seq x y z
N MET A 1 -12.10 22.83 -2.39
CA MET A 1 -12.36 21.48 -1.83
C MET A 1 -11.15 21.04 -1.05
N GLN A 2 -11.31 20.22 -0.03
CA GLN A 2 -10.19 19.82 0.82
C GLN A 2 -9.48 18.63 0.16
N LYS A 3 -8.15 18.77 -0.08
CA LYS A 3 -7.31 17.71 -0.64
C LYS A 3 -7.44 16.41 0.17
N GLN A 4 -7.51 15.29 -0.54
CA GLN A 4 -7.55 13.96 0.07
C GLN A 4 -6.46 13.07 -0.50
N LEU A 5 -5.66 12.47 0.38
CA LEU A 5 -4.76 11.38 0.06
C LEU A 5 -5.56 10.07 0.09
N VAL A 6 -5.71 9.44 -1.06
CA VAL A 6 -6.49 8.22 -1.24
C VAL A 6 -5.54 7.04 -1.32
N VAL A 7 -5.62 6.11 -0.38
CA VAL A 7 -4.72 4.95 -0.35
C VAL A 7 -5.45 3.70 -0.84
N ILE A 8 -4.83 2.98 -1.76
CA ILE A 8 -5.28 1.68 -2.23
C ILE A 8 -4.45 0.60 -1.51
N ILE A 9 -5.10 -0.20 -0.69
CA ILE A 9 -4.47 -1.25 0.11
C ILE A 9 -5.03 -2.64 -0.20
N GLY A 10 -4.40 -3.66 0.34
CA GLY A 10 -4.78 -5.06 0.20
C GLY A 10 -3.55 -5.96 0.13
N GLY A 11 -3.74 -7.25 0.34
CA GLY A 11 -2.69 -8.25 0.26
C GLY A 11 -2.01 -8.33 -1.11
N PRO A 12 -0.95 -9.14 -1.23
CA PRO A 12 -0.33 -9.44 -2.52
C PRO A 12 -1.36 -10.00 -3.52
N GLY A 13 -1.22 -9.68 -4.80
CA GLY A 13 -2.05 -10.26 -5.87
C GLY A 13 -3.50 -9.74 -5.97
N THR A 14 -3.88 -8.70 -5.25
CA THR A 14 -5.26 -8.15 -5.28
C THR A 14 -5.52 -7.17 -6.42
N GLY A 15 -4.51 -6.82 -7.23
CA GLY A 15 -4.65 -5.93 -8.39
C GLY A 15 -4.44 -4.44 -8.10
N LYS A 16 -3.81 -4.07 -7.00
CA LYS A 16 -3.53 -2.66 -6.63
C LYS A 16 -2.78 -1.92 -7.72
N THR A 17 -1.63 -2.45 -8.13
CA THR A 17 -0.77 -1.82 -9.14
C THR A 17 -1.52 -1.60 -10.45
N THR A 18 -2.34 -2.57 -10.87
CA THR A 18 -3.17 -2.43 -12.08
C THR A 18 -4.16 -1.27 -11.97
N ILE A 19 -4.79 -1.08 -10.80
CA ILE A 19 -5.70 0.03 -10.55
C ILE A 19 -4.94 1.36 -10.56
N ILE A 20 -3.81 1.46 -9.89
CA ILE A 20 -2.98 2.67 -9.85
C ILE A 20 -2.48 3.06 -11.25
N GLU A 21 -1.99 2.10 -12.03
CA GLU A 21 -1.53 2.35 -13.40
C GLU A 21 -2.66 2.84 -14.31
N GLU A 22 -3.84 2.25 -14.17
CA GLU A 22 -4.99 2.64 -14.97
C GLU A 22 -5.54 4.02 -14.56
N LEU A 23 -5.56 4.35 -13.25
CA LEU A 23 -5.89 5.69 -12.76
C LEU A 23 -4.90 6.73 -13.31
N LYS A 24 -3.62 6.40 -13.33
CA LYS A 24 -2.58 7.26 -13.92
C LYS A 24 -2.78 7.50 -15.41
N LYS A 25 -3.15 6.46 -16.19
CA LYS A 25 -3.48 6.59 -17.61
C LYS A 25 -4.70 7.50 -17.85
N ARG A 26 -5.64 7.55 -16.91
CA ARG A 26 -6.80 8.44 -16.93
C ARG A 26 -6.51 9.88 -16.49
N GLY A 27 -5.25 10.20 -16.19
CA GLY A 27 -4.79 11.53 -15.83
C GLY A 27 -4.88 11.87 -14.34
N HIS A 28 -5.12 10.89 -13.46
CA HIS A 28 -5.09 11.11 -12.02
C HIS A 28 -3.65 11.16 -11.50
N CYS A 29 -3.41 11.97 -10.47
CA CYS A 29 -2.14 12.01 -9.77
C CYS A 29 -1.99 10.75 -8.91
N CYS A 30 -0.96 9.95 -9.20
CA CYS A 30 -0.76 8.63 -8.57
C CYS A 30 0.70 8.41 -8.20
N TYR A 31 0.92 7.85 -7.01
CA TYR A 31 2.20 7.36 -6.51
C TYR A 31 2.18 5.84 -6.46
N GLY A 32 3.15 5.20 -7.13
CA GLY A 32 3.26 3.75 -7.22
C GLY A 32 3.93 3.10 -6.02
N GLU A 33 4.05 1.77 -6.08
CA GLU A 33 4.67 0.95 -5.02
C GLU A 33 6.18 1.22 -4.90
N ILE A 34 6.58 1.63 -3.71
CA ILE A 34 7.95 2.08 -3.41
C ILE A 34 8.89 0.93 -3.01
N SER A 35 8.34 -0.18 -2.49
CA SER A 35 9.16 -1.29 -2.00
C SER A 35 10.02 -1.94 -3.09
N ARG A 36 9.53 -1.92 -4.34
CA ARG A 36 10.29 -2.41 -5.50
C ARG A 36 11.55 -1.58 -5.77
N ASP A 37 11.43 -0.26 -5.67
CA ASP A 37 12.57 0.65 -5.88
C ASP A 37 13.63 0.44 -4.82
N ILE A 38 13.24 0.26 -3.56
CA ILE A 38 14.16 -0.05 -2.44
C ILE A 38 14.87 -1.38 -2.67
N THR A 39 14.14 -2.42 -3.09
CA THR A 39 14.70 -3.73 -3.39
C THR A 39 15.69 -3.67 -4.55
N LEU A 40 15.36 -2.94 -5.62
CA LEU A 40 16.25 -2.77 -6.77
C LEU A 40 17.51 -2.00 -6.40
N GLU A 41 17.40 -0.97 -5.57
CA GLU A 41 18.56 -0.20 -5.12
C GLU A 41 19.48 -1.04 -4.21
N ALA A 42 18.91 -1.84 -3.30
CA ALA A 42 19.67 -2.77 -2.47
C ALA A 42 20.43 -3.81 -3.33
N LYS A 43 19.79 -4.35 -4.37
CA LYS A 43 20.45 -5.27 -5.32
C LYS A 43 21.64 -4.64 -6.04
N LYS A 44 21.55 -3.38 -6.45
CA LYS A 44 22.69 -2.66 -7.03
C LYS A 44 23.86 -2.53 -6.07
N GLN A 45 23.59 -2.52 -4.76
CA GLN A 45 24.60 -2.48 -3.70
C GLN A 45 25.08 -3.87 -3.26
N GLY A 46 24.64 -4.93 -3.95
CA GLY A 46 25.06 -6.31 -3.69
C GLY A 46 24.25 -7.02 -2.60
N ILE A 47 23.09 -6.50 -2.22
CA ILE A 47 22.18 -7.13 -1.26
C ILE A 47 20.98 -7.69 -2.05
N ASP A 48 20.98 -9.00 -2.29
CA ASP A 48 19.99 -9.63 -3.16
C ASP A 48 18.57 -9.68 -2.57
N GLN A 49 18.47 -9.86 -1.24
CA GLN A 49 17.20 -10.04 -0.54
C GLN A 49 17.20 -9.26 0.78
N LEU A 50 17.27 -7.92 0.70
CA LEU A 50 17.36 -7.06 1.87
C LEU A 50 16.26 -7.33 2.92
N PHE A 51 15.04 -7.60 2.47
CA PHE A 51 13.91 -7.90 3.36
C PHE A 51 14.06 -9.22 4.15
N LEU A 52 14.86 -10.18 3.67
CA LEU A 52 15.20 -11.41 4.38
C LEU A 52 16.50 -11.27 5.20
N GLU A 53 17.50 -10.58 4.65
CA GLU A 53 18.81 -10.43 5.28
C GLU A 53 18.78 -9.44 6.44
N ASN A 54 18.03 -8.34 6.29
CA ASN A 54 17.85 -7.32 7.32
C ASN A 54 16.44 -6.71 7.26
N PRO A 55 15.42 -7.42 7.80
CA PRO A 55 14.02 -6.97 7.75
C PRO A 55 13.79 -5.61 8.40
N MET A 56 14.48 -5.31 9.50
CA MET A 56 14.37 -4.02 10.19
C MET A 56 14.87 -2.88 9.33
N LEU A 57 16.06 -3.01 8.73
CA LEU A 57 16.61 -1.99 7.83
C LEU A 57 15.70 -1.79 6.63
N PHE A 58 15.18 -2.86 6.03
CA PHE A 58 14.22 -2.77 4.93
C PHE A 58 12.97 -1.98 5.35
N SER A 59 12.41 -2.29 6.53
CA SER A 59 11.22 -1.61 7.05
C SER A 59 11.47 -0.14 7.38
N GLU A 60 12.64 0.21 7.91
CA GLU A 60 13.04 1.61 8.15
C GLU A 60 13.19 2.40 6.84
N LEU A 61 13.84 1.83 5.85
CA LEU A 61 13.98 2.45 4.52
C LEU A 61 12.60 2.66 3.87
N LEU A 62 11.74 1.65 3.96
CA LEU A 62 10.39 1.71 3.42
C LEU A 62 9.53 2.76 4.15
N LEU A 63 9.63 2.82 5.48
CA LEU A 63 8.95 3.84 6.29
C LEU A 63 9.36 5.25 5.86
N ASN A 64 10.66 5.52 5.75
CA ASN A 64 11.16 6.83 5.35
C ASN A 64 10.72 7.19 3.93
N ALA A 65 10.79 6.27 2.99
CA ALA A 65 10.34 6.48 1.62
C ALA A 65 8.83 6.77 1.55
N ARG A 66 7.99 6.09 2.33
CA ARG A 66 6.55 6.36 2.42
C ARG A 66 6.23 7.69 3.08
N LYS A 67 7.01 8.12 4.08
CA LYS A 67 6.88 9.47 4.66
C LYS A 67 7.18 10.55 3.62
N GLU A 68 8.26 10.39 2.85
CA GLU A 68 8.56 11.32 1.75
C GLU A 68 7.47 11.32 0.68
N GLN A 69 6.95 10.15 0.31
CA GLN A 69 5.85 10.01 -0.64
C GLN A 69 4.59 10.72 -0.13
N HIS A 70 4.25 10.56 1.16
CA HIS A 70 3.13 11.25 1.80
C HIS A 70 3.30 12.77 1.74
N LEU A 71 4.50 13.29 2.05
CA LEU A 71 4.79 14.73 2.00
C LEU A 71 4.69 15.28 0.59
N LYS A 72 5.24 14.57 -0.42
CA LYS A 72 5.11 14.95 -1.83
C LYS A 72 3.65 14.95 -2.27
N ALA A 73 2.92 13.89 -1.98
CA ALA A 73 1.49 13.79 -2.30
C ALA A 73 0.65 14.90 -1.63
N SER A 74 1.02 15.28 -0.39
CA SER A 74 0.37 16.39 0.32
C SER A 74 0.65 17.76 -0.31
N ALA A 75 1.72 17.91 -1.08
CA ALA A 75 2.09 19.15 -1.75
C ALA A 75 1.49 19.28 -3.16
N GLU A 76 0.95 18.20 -3.75
CA GLU A 76 0.33 18.21 -5.07
C GLU A 76 -0.83 19.22 -5.15
N ALA A 77 -1.20 19.65 -6.35
CA ALA A 77 -2.30 20.59 -6.54
C ALA A 77 -3.67 19.92 -6.65
N GLU A 78 -3.70 18.64 -6.99
CA GLU A 78 -4.89 17.84 -7.24
C GLU A 78 -5.71 17.63 -5.97
N GLU A 79 -7.03 17.56 -6.13
CA GLU A 79 -7.96 17.27 -5.05
C GLU A 79 -7.80 15.86 -4.49
N PHE A 80 -7.62 14.88 -5.38
CA PHE A 80 -7.39 13.48 -5.03
C PHE A 80 -6.01 13.03 -5.52
N VAL A 81 -5.20 12.54 -4.61
CA VAL A 81 -3.90 11.93 -4.91
C VAL A 81 -3.92 10.49 -4.46
N PHE A 82 -3.70 9.56 -5.39
CA PHE A 82 -3.77 8.13 -5.13
C PHE A 82 -2.39 7.56 -4.79
N LEU A 83 -2.34 6.69 -3.80
CA LEU A 83 -1.11 6.03 -3.34
C LEU A 83 -1.29 4.51 -3.34
N ASP A 84 -0.33 3.79 -3.93
CA ASP A 84 -0.22 2.33 -3.80
C ASP A 84 0.42 2.01 -2.46
N ARG A 85 -0.40 1.67 -1.46
CA ARG A 85 -0.09 1.46 -0.05
C ARG A 85 0.22 2.75 0.72
N GLY A 86 0.18 2.65 2.05
CA GLY A 86 0.50 3.72 2.99
C GLY A 86 1.51 3.30 4.05
N ILE A 87 1.78 4.19 5.00
CA ILE A 87 2.69 3.94 6.12
C ILE A 87 2.24 2.74 6.98
N PRO A 88 0.92 2.56 7.30
CA PRO A 88 0.49 1.41 8.10
C PRO A 88 0.77 0.04 7.46
N ASP A 89 0.93 -0.05 6.13
CA ASP A 89 1.35 -1.30 5.48
C ASP A 89 2.71 -1.81 5.97
N VAL A 90 3.63 -0.91 6.34
CA VAL A 90 4.95 -1.30 6.88
C VAL A 90 4.77 -2.03 8.21
N LEU A 91 3.94 -1.48 9.10
CA LEU A 91 3.66 -2.07 10.41
C LEU A 91 2.88 -3.39 10.28
N ALA A 92 1.93 -3.43 9.33
CA ALA A 92 1.16 -4.64 9.06
C ALA A 92 2.08 -5.81 8.66
N TYR A 93 3.10 -5.53 7.84
CA TYR A 93 4.08 -6.54 7.47
C TYR A 93 4.95 -6.97 8.66
N MET A 94 5.38 -6.04 9.51
CA MET A 94 6.14 -6.35 10.72
C MET A 94 5.29 -7.19 11.70
N HIS A 95 4.00 -6.89 11.85
CA HIS A 95 3.08 -7.72 12.62
C HIS A 95 2.96 -9.14 12.05
N TYR A 96 2.88 -9.26 10.71
CA TYR A 96 2.80 -10.56 10.03
C TYR A 96 4.04 -11.43 10.28
N ILE A 97 5.24 -10.85 10.22
CA ILE A 97 6.50 -11.58 10.47
C ILE A 97 6.81 -11.74 11.97
N GLY A 98 6.09 -11.03 12.85
CA GLY A 98 6.26 -11.11 14.30
C GLY A 98 7.48 -10.34 14.83
N ASP A 99 8.01 -9.39 14.08
CA ASP A 99 9.16 -8.59 14.48
C ASP A 99 8.76 -7.41 15.37
N PRO A 100 9.43 -7.19 16.51
CA PRO A 100 9.26 -5.99 17.30
C PRO A 100 9.87 -4.78 16.58
N TYR A 101 9.26 -3.62 16.76
CA TYR A 101 9.73 -2.37 16.15
C TYR A 101 9.69 -1.20 17.15
N PRO A 102 10.56 -0.19 16.97
CA PRO A 102 10.57 1.02 17.80
C PRO A 102 9.29 1.87 17.63
N SER A 103 8.96 2.69 18.65
CA SER A 103 7.75 3.54 18.68
C SER A 103 7.63 4.53 17.53
N PHE A 104 8.75 4.91 16.91
CA PHE A 104 8.71 5.88 15.81
C PHE A 104 7.94 5.36 14.57
N PHE A 105 7.73 4.06 14.43
CA PHE A 105 6.85 3.50 13.41
C PHE A 105 5.38 3.85 13.69
N ASP A 106 4.90 3.67 14.94
CA ASP A 106 3.55 4.08 15.36
C ASP A 106 3.37 5.60 15.26
N GLU A 107 4.37 6.36 15.65
CA GLU A 107 4.38 7.82 15.54
C GLU A 107 4.24 8.27 14.08
N ALA A 108 4.93 7.61 13.15
CA ALA A 108 4.81 7.93 11.73
C ALA A 108 3.39 7.72 11.20
N CYS A 109 2.68 6.66 11.62
CA CYS A 109 1.28 6.42 11.24
C CYS A 109 0.36 7.53 11.71
N THR A 110 0.57 8.05 12.94
CA THR A 110 -0.28 9.09 13.53
C THR A 110 0.03 10.49 12.99
N GLN A 111 1.29 10.76 12.65
CA GLN A 111 1.73 12.06 12.13
C GLN A 111 1.45 12.28 10.64
N HIS A 112 1.20 11.20 9.89
CA HIS A 112 0.99 11.25 8.44
C HIS A 112 -0.37 10.62 8.07
N PRO A 113 -1.48 11.27 8.44
CA PRO A 113 -2.82 10.72 8.19
C PRO A 113 -3.18 10.73 6.70
N TYR A 114 -4.04 9.80 6.31
CA TYR A 114 -4.64 9.69 4.98
C TYR A 114 -6.14 10.02 5.04
N GLY A 115 -6.72 10.38 3.88
CA GLY A 115 -8.13 10.79 3.79
C GLY A 115 -9.08 9.61 3.61
N LYS A 116 -8.89 8.82 2.58
CA LYS A 116 -9.75 7.67 2.22
C LYS A 116 -8.90 6.42 2.01
N ILE A 117 -9.40 5.29 2.51
CA ILE A 117 -8.71 4.01 2.36
C ILE A 117 -9.62 3.03 1.63
N PHE A 118 -9.20 2.60 0.45
CA PHE A 118 -9.86 1.54 -0.31
C PHE A 118 -9.09 0.23 -0.17
N ILE A 119 -9.75 -0.82 0.30
CA ILE A 119 -9.16 -2.12 0.49
C ILE A 119 -9.64 -3.10 -0.59
N LEU A 120 -8.69 -3.71 -1.30
CA LEU A 120 -8.95 -4.72 -2.30
C LEU A 120 -8.94 -6.10 -1.62
N PRO A 121 -10.06 -6.84 -1.61
CA PRO A 121 -10.14 -8.13 -0.94
C PRO A 121 -9.28 -9.18 -1.66
N PRO A 122 -8.82 -10.22 -0.94
CA PRO A 122 -8.20 -11.39 -1.57
C PRO A 122 -9.12 -12.00 -2.62
N TRP A 123 -8.58 -12.28 -3.79
CA TRP A 123 -9.35 -12.83 -4.92
C TRP A 123 -8.54 -13.90 -5.65
N GLU A 124 -8.91 -15.15 -5.41
CA GLU A 124 -8.18 -16.31 -5.89
C GLU A 124 -8.16 -16.39 -7.42
N ASP A 125 -9.27 -16.01 -8.08
CA ASP A 125 -9.38 -16.10 -9.55
C ASP A 125 -8.38 -15.22 -10.32
N ILE A 126 -7.89 -14.14 -9.69
CA ILE A 126 -6.88 -13.24 -10.29
C ILE A 126 -5.51 -13.36 -9.64
N TYR A 127 -5.38 -14.24 -8.64
CA TYR A 127 -4.12 -14.45 -7.95
C TYR A 127 -3.15 -15.22 -8.85
N GLU A 128 -2.06 -14.58 -9.23
CA GLU A 128 -0.97 -15.21 -9.97
C GLU A 128 0.26 -15.29 -9.06
N SER A 129 0.79 -16.48 -8.87
CA SER A 129 2.13 -16.66 -8.31
C SER A 129 3.15 -16.46 -9.42
N ASP A 130 4.04 -15.49 -9.27
CA ASP A 130 5.16 -15.26 -10.17
C ASP A 130 6.50 -15.33 -9.40
N GLU A 131 7.61 -15.33 -10.12
CA GLU A 131 8.96 -15.37 -9.51
C GLU A 131 9.26 -14.16 -8.59
N ALA A 132 8.45 -13.12 -8.66
CA ALA A 132 8.56 -11.92 -7.81
C ALA A 132 7.64 -11.98 -6.57
N ARG A 133 6.81 -13.01 -6.45
CA ARG A 133 5.91 -13.24 -5.31
C ARG A 133 6.30 -14.52 -4.61
N TYR A 134 6.78 -14.37 -3.39
CA TYR A 134 7.20 -15.50 -2.55
C TYR A 134 6.01 -16.11 -1.79
N GLU A 135 4.90 -15.36 -1.65
CA GLU A 135 3.72 -15.76 -0.90
C GLU A 135 2.80 -16.62 -1.77
N ASN A 136 2.19 -17.63 -1.19
CA ASN A 136 1.03 -18.32 -1.75
C ASN A 136 -0.26 -17.57 -1.39
N PHE A 137 -1.41 -18.00 -1.92
CA PHE A 137 -2.69 -17.33 -1.69
C PHE A 137 -3.10 -17.29 -0.21
N GLU A 138 -2.81 -18.34 0.55
CA GLU A 138 -3.09 -18.39 1.99
C GLU A 138 -2.25 -17.35 2.75
N GLN A 139 -0.96 -17.27 2.47
CA GLN A 139 -0.07 -16.24 3.04
C GLN A 139 -0.49 -14.83 2.63
N ALA A 140 -0.87 -14.63 1.36
CA ALA A 140 -1.39 -13.36 0.87
C ALA A 140 -2.67 -12.93 1.62
N THR A 141 -3.53 -13.90 1.97
CA THR A 141 -4.73 -13.65 2.77
C THR A 141 -4.39 -13.29 4.21
N LEU A 142 -3.41 -13.95 4.82
CA LEU A 142 -2.94 -13.59 6.17
C LEU A 142 -2.35 -12.18 6.21
N ILE A 143 -1.51 -11.83 5.22
CA ILE A 143 -0.96 -10.47 5.10
C ILE A 143 -2.10 -9.45 4.94
N HIS A 144 -3.11 -9.75 4.11
CA HIS A 144 -4.28 -8.89 3.95
C HIS A 144 -4.99 -8.62 5.28
N ASN A 145 -5.17 -9.64 6.12
CA ASN A 145 -5.81 -9.49 7.43
C ASN A 145 -4.97 -8.59 8.36
N HIS A 146 -3.66 -8.75 8.39
CA HIS A 146 -2.77 -7.85 9.15
C HIS A 146 -2.83 -6.41 8.65
N ILE A 147 -2.93 -6.19 7.32
CA ILE A 147 -3.12 -4.86 6.75
C ILE A 147 -4.43 -4.26 7.26
N LYS A 148 -5.54 -4.99 7.14
CA LYS A 148 -6.86 -4.55 7.60
C LYS A 148 -6.83 -4.16 9.07
N GLU A 149 -6.40 -5.06 9.95
CA GLU A 149 -6.32 -4.85 11.40
C GLU A 149 -5.44 -3.63 11.76
N THR A 150 -4.32 -3.45 11.04
CA THR A 150 -3.42 -2.33 11.30
C THR A 150 -4.06 -1.00 10.95
N TYR A 151 -4.71 -0.87 9.80
CA TYR A 151 -5.41 0.37 9.45
C TYR A 151 -6.57 0.66 10.41
N GLU A 152 -7.36 -0.35 10.79
CA GLU A 152 -8.44 -0.22 11.76
C GLU A 152 -7.91 0.23 13.15
N LYS A 153 -6.76 -0.27 13.58
CA LYS A 153 -6.06 0.17 14.82
C LYS A 153 -5.80 1.68 14.84
N TYR A 154 -5.48 2.26 13.68
CA TYR A 154 -5.26 3.72 13.56
C TYR A 154 -6.54 4.52 13.27
N GLY A 155 -7.71 3.89 13.38
CA GLY A 155 -9.01 4.55 13.27
C GLY A 155 -9.49 4.81 11.85
N TYR A 156 -8.92 4.15 10.84
CA TYR A 156 -9.38 4.27 9.46
C TYR A 156 -10.65 3.44 9.22
N GLU A 157 -11.62 4.05 8.56
CA GLU A 157 -12.72 3.34 7.92
C GLU A 157 -12.25 2.78 6.58
N LEU A 158 -12.39 1.46 6.40
CA LEU A 158 -11.96 0.77 5.19
C LEU A 158 -13.14 0.57 4.24
N ILE A 159 -12.98 1.04 3.01
CA ILE A 159 -13.98 0.87 1.96
C ILE A 159 -13.58 -0.31 1.08
N GLU A 160 -14.30 -1.42 1.18
CA GLU A 160 -14.00 -2.60 0.39
C GLU A 160 -14.40 -2.42 -1.07
N VAL A 161 -13.44 -2.62 -1.97
CA VAL A 161 -13.66 -2.56 -3.42
C VAL A 161 -14.20 -3.91 -3.91
N PRO A 162 -15.30 -3.95 -4.67
CA PRO A 162 -15.90 -5.21 -5.11
C PRO A 162 -14.96 -6.02 -6.01
N LYS A 163 -15.10 -7.35 -6.00
CA LYS A 163 -14.44 -8.25 -6.94
C LYS A 163 -15.11 -8.11 -8.30
N ALA A 164 -14.50 -7.33 -9.17
CA ALA A 164 -15.00 -7.03 -10.51
C ALA A 164 -13.82 -6.72 -11.44
N ASP A 165 -14.09 -6.51 -12.72
CA ASP A 165 -13.07 -6.07 -13.67
C ASP A 165 -12.45 -4.71 -13.26
N THR A 166 -11.26 -4.42 -13.79
CA THR A 166 -10.49 -3.22 -13.43
C THR A 166 -11.28 -1.93 -13.63
N ASN A 167 -12.04 -1.81 -14.72
CA ASN A 167 -12.81 -0.60 -15.00
C ASN A 167 -13.93 -0.41 -13.97
N SER A 168 -14.69 -1.44 -13.66
CA SER A 168 -15.77 -1.41 -12.66
C SER A 168 -15.24 -1.05 -11.26
N ARG A 169 -14.07 -1.57 -10.88
CA ARG A 169 -13.41 -1.25 -9.60
C ARG A 169 -12.99 0.22 -9.53
N ILE A 170 -12.44 0.77 -10.63
CA ILE A 170 -12.06 2.18 -10.71
C ILE A 170 -13.29 3.08 -10.66
N MET A 171 -14.34 2.76 -11.40
CA MET A 171 -15.58 3.53 -11.36
C MET A 171 -16.18 3.56 -9.96
N PHE A 172 -16.20 2.42 -9.25
CA PHE A 172 -16.62 2.35 -7.86
C PHE A 172 -15.83 3.32 -6.95
N ILE A 173 -14.50 3.36 -7.08
CA ILE A 173 -13.63 4.26 -6.31
C ILE A 173 -13.95 5.72 -6.62
N LEU A 174 -14.00 6.08 -7.91
CA LEU A 174 -14.21 7.47 -8.34
C LEU A 174 -15.62 7.97 -7.98
N ASP A 175 -16.65 7.14 -8.10
CA ASP A 175 -18.03 7.50 -7.74
C ASP A 175 -18.17 7.81 -6.24
N LEU A 176 -17.42 7.11 -5.38
CA LEU A 176 -17.41 7.38 -3.94
C LEU A 176 -16.64 8.64 -3.55
N LEU A 177 -15.66 9.04 -4.35
CA LEU A 177 -14.89 10.27 -4.13
C LEU A 177 -15.65 11.52 -4.64
N SER A 178 -16.59 11.33 -5.56
CA SER A 178 -17.37 12.43 -6.16
C SER A 178 -18.61 12.83 -5.33
N LYS A 179 -18.88 12.11 -4.24
CA LYS A 179 -20.03 12.36 -3.32
C LYS A 179 -19.59 13.22 -2.13
#